data_388b7adff2569bdefdc19a543e95e072
#
_entry.id   388b7adff2569bdefdc19a543e95e072
#
_cell.length_a   1.000
_cell.length_b   1.000
_cell.length_c   1.000
_cell.angle_alpha   90.00
_cell.angle_beta   90.00
_cell.angle_gamma   90.00
#
_symmetry.space_group_name_H-M   'P 1'
#
loop_
_entity.id
_entity.type
_entity.pdbx_description
1 polymer ?
#
loop_
_entity_poly.entity_id
_entity_poly.type
_entity_poly.pdbx_seq_one_letter_code
_entity_poly.pdbx_strand_id
1 'polypeptide(L)'
;IPERSDSSLWERRVYDFTVKDYEQRISFYESQLESKNKEVKRNAKTRLEILNKELDAFLDNPEITQKVINNYTYGLVRTAMSEEAARKNYIIEYVKSILIAEHAYAMDFRDRNKRISQILQYAYRKKGSSKGSLFDETEIGNILGSYGIGFSQMLTRKIQDCCNKGALEGRASFPFYKEDSPFTVTKAAMGFSHEYDSYEELCEHVKDCKLYFDYGGNGKPHIARFQIDLGHGRNRDKLMATLLKVYSGEYAYCGSSIQISKNKIVLNLSLQIPKEEKDELDKDTVVGVALGLVQPAVCALNNDQYVRLPIGDERDLLDNKLQIQERRRRLQSALRETSGGHGRKKKMQALNRIAKTEKNFTETYCHMVSKRIVEFALQNNAKYINMENLSRYNTDKFILRNSYASKIIMYTTYKAGHYGIEVRLVNPCFNAQVCSICGNWTPEQKISRTEFVCADPDCKSHTKYKKGFTADFNHARNVAMSTLFMENGSFSKKSMDEAAEYYGISEKYKA
;
A
#
# COMPACT_ATOMS: atom_id res chain seq x y z
N ILE A 1 -14.29 -44.17 7.69
CA ILE A 1 -14.00 -42.91 8.39
C ILE A 1 -14.89 -42.85 9.59
N PRO A 2 -14.37 -42.80 10.83
CA PRO A 2 -15.23 -42.58 11.98
C PRO A 2 -15.96 -41.27 11.80
N GLU A 3 -17.29 -41.30 11.87
CA GLU A 3 -18.10 -40.07 11.91
C GLU A 3 -17.77 -39.33 13.20
N ARG A 4 -16.84 -38.40 13.12
CA ARG A 4 -16.61 -37.45 14.21
C ARG A 4 -17.71 -36.39 14.16
N SER A 5 -18.81 -36.64 14.83
CA SER A 5 -19.95 -35.75 14.93
C SER A 5 -19.62 -34.40 15.55
N ASP A 6 -18.50 -34.28 16.30
CA ASP A 6 -18.13 -33.12 17.10
C ASP A 6 -16.86 -32.38 16.65
N SER A 7 -16.20 -32.78 15.55
CA SER A 7 -15.03 -32.04 15.07
C SER A 7 -15.44 -30.77 14.32
N SER A 8 -14.76 -29.67 14.59
CA SER A 8 -14.99 -28.41 13.89
C SER A 8 -14.74 -28.55 12.38
N LEU A 9 -15.42 -27.77 11.56
CA LEU A 9 -15.26 -27.82 10.09
C LEU A 9 -13.81 -27.63 9.63
N TRP A 10 -13.03 -26.83 10.36
CA TRP A 10 -11.63 -26.60 10.03
C TRP A 10 -10.76 -27.83 10.36
N GLU A 11 -11.06 -28.58 11.41
CA GLU A 11 -10.35 -29.82 11.75
C GLU A 11 -10.56 -30.90 10.70
N ARG A 12 -11.78 -31.03 10.18
CA ARG A 12 -12.06 -31.89 9.03
C ARG A 12 -11.25 -31.51 7.81
N ARG A 13 -11.14 -30.21 7.51
CA ARG A 13 -10.31 -29.72 6.40
C ARG A 13 -8.82 -29.97 6.62
N VAL A 14 -8.34 -29.86 7.85
CA VAL A 14 -6.95 -30.23 8.20
C VAL A 14 -6.70 -31.71 7.96
N TYR A 15 -7.63 -32.56 8.36
CA TYR A 15 -7.56 -34.02 8.13
C TYR A 15 -7.54 -34.32 6.62
N ASP A 16 -8.52 -33.86 5.87
CA ASP A 16 -8.65 -34.12 4.43
C ASP A 16 -7.41 -33.58 3.66
N PHE A 17 -6.92 -32.43 4.01
CA PHE A 17 -5.71 -31.86 3.41
C PHE A 17 -4.49 -32.75 3.71
N THR A 18 -4.36 -33.22 4.94
CA THR A 18 -3.20 -34.03 5.35
C THR A 18 -3.18 -35.36 4.62
N VAL A 19 -4.31 -36.03 4.52
CA VAL A 19 -4.43 -37.27 3.74
C VAL A 19 -4.06 -36.99 2.28
N LYS A 20 -4.62 -35.98 1.66
CA LYS A 20 -4.34 -35.62 0.28
C LYS A 20 -2.87 -35.23 0.05
N ASP A 21 -2.22 -34.55 1.00
CA ASP A 21 -0.78 -34.23 0.93
C ASP A 21 0.07 -35.50 0.94
N TYR A 22 -0.25 -36.49 1.80
CA TYR A 22 0.42 -37.78 1.79
C TYR A 22 0.22 -38.52 0.47
N GLU A 23 -0.99 -38.60 -0.05
CA GLU A 23 -1.29 -39.22 -1.33
C GLU A 23 -0.54 -38.59 -2.50
N GLN A 24 -0.49 -37.26 -2.57
CA GLN A 24 0.24 -36.53 -3.62
C GLN A 24 1.76 -36.81 -3.53
N ARG A 25 2.31 -36.81 -2.32
CA ARG A 25 3.73 -37.13 -2.12
C ARG A 25 4.08 -38.55 -2.44
N ILE A 26 3.21 -39.50 -2.11
CA ILE A 26 3.34 -40.91 -2.49
C ILE A 26 3.34 -41.04 -4.00
N SER A 27 2.34 -40.52 -4.69
CA SER A 27 2.25 -40.52 -6.16
C SER A 27 3.47 -39.89 -6.84
N PHE A 28 3.97 -38.81 -6.28
CA PHE A 28 5.20 -38.18 -6.78
C PHE A 28 6.41 -39.14 -6.70
N TYR A 29 6.62 -39.83 -5.56
CA TYR A 29 7.73 -40.77 -5.43
C TYR A 29 7.50 -42.07 -6.20
N GLU A 30 6.27 -42.50 -6.39
CA GLU A 30 5.94 -43.60 -7.30
C GLU A 30 6.39 -43.29 -8.73
N SER A 31 6.11 -42.11 -9.22
CA SER A 31 6.58 -41.68 -10.56
C SER A 31 8.12 -41.64 -10.66
N GLN A 32 8.83 -41.43 -9.56
CA GLN A 32 10.30 -41.45 -9.52
C GLN A 32 10.86 -42.88 -9.61
N LEU A 33 10.08 -43.92 -9.33
CA LEU A 33 10.51 -45.31 -9.51
C LEU A 33 10.74 -45.68 -10.98
N GLU A 34 10.16 -44.94 -11.91
CA GLU A 34 10.37 -45.10 -13.35
C GLU A 34 11.68 -44.44 -13.85
N SER A 35 12.34 -43.66 -13.02
CA SER A 35 13.59 -42.96 -13.40
C SER A 35 14.70 -43.91 -13.82
N LYS A 36 15.46 -43.57 -14.84
CA LYS A 36 16.66 -44.28 -15.27
C LYS A 36 17.83 -44.16 -14.28
N ASN A 37 17.78 -43.21 -13.35
CA ASN A 37 18.84 -43.00 -12.34
C ASN A 37 18.62 -43.92 -11.14
N LYS A 38 19.59 -44.82 -10.87
CA LYS A 38 19.52 -45.79 -9.77
C LYS A 38 19.46 -45.17 -8.39
N GLU A 39 20.13 -44.01 -8.20
CA GLU A 39 20.12 -43.26 -6.92
C GLU A 39 18.74 -42.65 -6.66
N VAL A 40 18.11 -42.06 -7.68
CA VAL A 40 16.74 -41.53 -7.59
C VAL A 40 15.75 -42.64 -7.22
N LYS A 41 15.85 -43.79 -7.88
CA LYS A 41 14.98 -44.94 -7.55
C LYS A 41 15.16 -45.41 -6.11
N ARG A 42 16.39 -45.56 -5.64
CA ARG A 42 16.68 -45.99 -4.26
C ARG A 42 16.09 -44.98 -3.25
N ASN A 43 16.33 -43.70 -3.46
CA ASN A 43 15.78 -42.66 -2.59
C ASN A 43 14.27 -42.62 -2.59
N ALA A 44 13.63 -42.79 -3.77
CA ALA A 44 12.19 -42.87 -3.90
C ALA A 44 11.60 -44.04 -3.11
N LYS A 45 12.21 -45.26 -3.23
CA LYS A 45 11.76 -46.44 -2.50
C LYS A 45 11.78 -46.24 -0.98
N THR A 46 12.89 -45.74 -0.45
CA THR A 46 13.02 -45.44 0.99
C THR A 46 12.00 -44.42 1.45
N ARG A 47 11.76 -43.36 0.63
CA ARG A 47 10.76 -42.34 0.97
C ARG A 47 9.33 -42.85 0.93
N LEU A 48 8.99 -43.75 -0.02
CA LEU A 48 7.69 -44.37 -0.09
C LEU A 48 7.40 -45.24 1.13
N GLU A 49 8.35 -46.05 1.56
CA GLU A 49 8.22 -46.87 2.76
C GLU A 49 7.93 -46.03 4.02
N ILE A 50 8.60 -44.87 4.15
CA ILE A 50 8.38 -43.95 5.26
C ILE A 50 7.00 -43.30 5.15
N LEU A 51 6.64 -42.76 3.98
CA LEU A 51 5.39 -42.04 3.78
C LEU A 51 4.16 -42.93 3.96
N ASN A 52 4.20 -44.18 3.47
CA ASN A 52 3.12 -45.15 3.67
C ASN A 52 2.94 -45.44 5.16
N LYS A 53 4.01 -45.71 5.91
CA LYS A 53 3.93 -45.90 7.36
C LYS A 53 3.39 -44.69 8.11
N GLU A 54 3.81 -43.48 7.72
CA GLU A 54 3.30 -42.23 8.31
C GLU A 54 1.82 -42.02 8.00
N LEU A 55 1.37 -42.33 6.79
CA LEU A 55 -0.04 -42.26 6.40
C LEU A 55 -0.88 -43.29 7.15
N ASP A 56 -0.46 -44.56 7.21
CA ASP A 56 -1.16 -45.60 7.93
C ASP A 56 -1.31 -45.25 9.41
N ALA A 57 -0.23 -44.79 10.06
CA ALA A 57 -0.27 -44.34 11.44
C ALA A 57 -1.21 -43.12 11.66
N PHE A 58 -1.27 -42.20 10.69
CA PHE A 58 -2.20 -41.08 10.76
C PHE A 58 -3.65 -41.50 10.55
N LEU A 59 -3.92 -42.47 9.69
CA LEU A 59 -5.26 -42.98 9.44
C LEU A 59 -5.78 -43.81 10.64
N ASP A 60 -4.89 -44.56 11.30
CA ASP A 60 -5.23 -45.38 12.48
C ASP A 60 -5.55 -44.51 13.70
N ASN A 61 -4.77 -43.46 13.93
CA ASN A 61 -4.98 -42.50 15.02
C ASN A 61 -4.69 -41.04 14.56
N PRO A 62 -5.69 -40.39 13.95
CA PRO A 62 -5.52 -39.05 13.41
C PRO A 62 -5.36 -38.03 14.53
N GLU A 63 -4.10 -37.75 14.91
CA GLU A 63 -3.74 -36.69 15.84
C GLU A 63 -3.44 -35.41 15.09
N ILE A 64 -4.26 -34.39 15.35
CA ILE A 64 -4.04 -33.04 14.77
C ILE A 64 -2.99 -32.30 15.60
N THR A 65 -1.73 -32.65 15.38
CA THR A 65 -0.60 -32.00 16.03
C THR A 65 -0.37 -30.57 15.48
N GLN A 66 0.33 -29.74 16.23
CA GLN A 66 0.71 -28.38 15.76
C GLN A 66 1.49 -28.41 14.43
N LYS A 67 2.27 -29.45 14.19
CA LYS A 67 2.98 -29.66 12.91
C LYS A 67 2.01 -29.85 11.75
N VAL A 68 0.98 -30.67 11.96
CA VAL A 68 -0.10 -30.92 10.96
C VAL A 68 -0.84 -29.62 10.65
N ILE A 69 -1.23 -28.87 11.69
CA ILE A 69 -1.88 -27.55 11.54
C ILE A 69 -0.99 -26.59 10.76
N ASN A 70 0.29 -26.51 11.07
CA ASN A 70 1.23 -25.60 10.40
C ASN A 70 1.40 -25.96 8.91
N ASN A 71 1.48 -27.26 8.57
CA ASN A 71 1.57 -27.70 7.19
C ASN A 71 0.30 -27.36 6.41
N TYR A 72 -0.87 -27.64 6.99
CA TYR A 72 -2.16 -27.29 6.41
C TYR A 72 -2.28 -25.78 6.16
N THR A 73 -2.03 -24.96 7.16
CA THR A 73 -2.18 -23.52 7.04
C THR A 73 -1.20 -22.92 6.04
N TYR A 74 0.04 -23.43 5.99
CA TYR A 74 1.02 -23.01 5.00
C TYR A 74 0.61 -23.40 3.58
N GLY A 75 0.17 -24.64 3.38
CA GLY A 75 -0.33 -25.13 2.11
C GLY A 75 -1.56 -24.34 1.63
N LEU A 76 -2.53 -24.14 2.52
CA LEU A 76 -3.73 -23.35 2.26
C LEU A 76 -3.39 -21.94 1.78
N VAL A 77 -2.52 -21.22 2.51
CA VAL A 77 -2.14 -19.84 2.16
C VAL A 77 -1.40 -19.81 0.83
N ARG A 78 -0.49 -20.76 0.57
CA ARG A 78 0.25 -20.84 -0.68
C ARG A 78 -0.68 -21.06 -1.87
N THR A 79 -1.61 -21.98 -1.75
CA THR A 79 -2.60 -22.28 -2.79
C THR A 79 -3.50 -21.08 -3.03
N ALA A 80 -4.04 -20.45 -1.98
CA ALA A 80 -4.88 -19.27 -2.09
C ALA A 80 -4.15 -18.09 -2.77
N MET A 81 -2.86 -17.87 -2.47
CA MET A 81 -2.04 -16.84 -3.13
C MET A 81 -1.89 -17.12 -4.64
N SER A 82 -1.57 -18.36 -5.02
CA SER A 82 -1.39 -18.77 -6.41
C SER A 82 -2.69 -18.63 -7.20
N GLU A 83 -3.79 -19.14 -6.66
CA GLU A 83 -5.11 -19.09 -7.30
C GLU A 83 -5.63 -17.65 -7.46
N GLU A 84 -5.48 -16.81 -6.44
CA GLU A 84 -5.89 -15.42 -6.57
C GLU A 84 -5.04 -14.66 -7.60
N ALA A 85 -3.73 -14.93 -7.66
CA ALA A 85 -2.86 -14.35 -8.67
C ALA A 85 -3.28 -14.77 -10.09
N ALA A 86 -3.54 -16.06 -10.29
CA ALA A 86 -4.02 -16.59 -11.55
C ALA A 86 -5.38 -15.99 -11.96
N ARG A 87 -6.32 -15.90 -11.02
CA ARG A 87 -7.62 -15.27 -11.23
C ARG A 87 -7.51 -13.80 -11.62
N LYS A 88 -6.69 -13.02 -10.89
CA LYS A 88 -6.49 -11.61 -11.21
C LYS A 88 -5.90 -11.42 -12.60
N ASN A 89 -4.93 -12.23 -12.97
CA ASN A 89 -4.32 -12.19 -14.31
C ASN A 89 -5.33 -12.58 -15.40
N TYR A 90 -6.14 -13.61 -15.17
CA TYR A 90 -7.22 -14.00 -16.08
C TYR A 90 -8.24 -12.88 -16.30
N ILE A 91 -8.71 -12.25 -15.21
CA ILE A 91 -9.63 -11.12 -15.28
C ILE A 91 -9.01 -9.93 -16.03
N ILE A 92 -7.72 -9.65 -15.82
CA ILE A 92 -7.01 -8.58 -16.54
C ILE A 92 -6.99 -8.84 -18.03
N GLU A 93 -6.64 -10.06 -18.46
CA GLU A 93 -6.63 -10.41 -19.88
C GLU A 93 -8.05 -10.40 -20.49
N TYR A 94 -9.06 -10.83 -19.73
CA TYR A 94 -10.48 -10.73 -20.13
C TYR A 94 -10.91 -9.27 -20.35
N VAL A 95 -10.62 -8.38 -19.38
CA VAL A 95 -10.91 -6.94 -19.48
C VAL A 95 -10.17 -6.34 -20.68
N LYS A 96 -8.90 -6.65 -20.83
CA LYS A 96 -8.05 -6.16 -21.92
C LYS A 96 -8.60 -6.59 -23.30
N SER A 97 -9.00 -7.85 -23.46
CA SER A 97 -9.56 -8.34 -24.74
C SER A 97 -10.85 -7.63 -25.12
N ILE A 98 -11.75 -7.39 -24.17
CA ILE A 98 -12.98 -6.62 -24.43
C ILE A 98 -12.67 -5.18 -24.79
N LEU A 99 -11.80 -4.51 -24.05
CA LEU A 99 -11.44 -3.11 -24.30
C LEU A 99 -10.77 -2.92 -25.67
N ILE A 100 -9.98 -3.89 -26.14
CA ILE A 100 -9.38 -3.88 -27.47
C ILE A 100 -10.47 -4.09 -28.54
N ALA A 101 -11.35 -5.07 -28.35
CA ALA A 101 -12.45 -5.36 -29.27
C ALA A 101 -13.43 -4.19 -29.43
N GLU A 102 -13.66 -3.43 -28.37
CA GLU A 102 -14.52 -2.25 -28.34
C GLU A 102 -13.79 -0.96 -28.76
N HIS A 103 -12.55 -1.02 -29.21
CA HIS A 103 -11.71 0.14 -29.55
C HIS A 103 -11.66 1.20 -28.44
N ALA A 104 -11.62 0.76 -27.18
CA ALA A 104 -11.69 1.63 -26.00
C ALA A 104 -10.51 2.63 -25.87
N TYR A 105 -9.45 2.48 -26.67
CA TYR A 105 -8.37 3.48 -26.77
C TYR A 105 -8.87 4.80 -27.39
N ALA A 106 -9.94 4.77 -28.22
CA ALA A 106 -10.56 5.95 -28.80
C ALA A 106 -11.68 6.55 -27.91
N MET A 107 -12.08 5.87 -26.84
CA MET A 107 -13.12 6.37 -25.92
C MET A 107 -12.59 7.52 -25.05
N ASP A 108 -13.51 8.41 -24.64
CA ASP A 108 -13.23 9.38 -23.60
C ASP A 108 -12.83 8.69 -22.29
N PHE A 109 -12.01 9.37 -21.50
CA PHE A 109 -11.50 8.90 -20.22
C PHE A 109 -12.60 8.43 -19.25
N ARG A 110 -13.71 9.17 -19.15
CA ARG A 110 -14.82 8.86 -18.22
C ARG A 110 -15.58 7.62 -18.66
N ASP A 111 -15.88 7.53 -19.96
CA ASP A 111 -16.63 6.41 -20.53
C ASP A 111 -15.82 5.13 -20.47
N ARG A 112 -14.52 5.19 -20.77
CA ARG A 112 -13.61 4.05 -20.63
C ARG A 112 -13.55 3.55 -19.18
N ASN A 113 -13.40 4.44 -18.19
CA ASN A 113 -13.36 4.05 -16.79
C ASN A 113 -14.68 3.46 -16.31
N LYS A 114 -15.83 3.98 -16.77
CA LYS A 114 -17.15 3.41 -16.49
C LYS A 114 -17.28 2.00 -17.10
N ARG A 115 -16.82 1.83 -18.32
CA ARG A 115 -16.85 0.52 -19.00
C ARG A 115 -15.98 -0.52 -18.29
N ILE A 116 -14.77 -0.16 -17.89
CA ILE A 116 -13.89 -1.02 -17.07
C ILE A 116 -14.60 -1.48 -15.80
N SER A 117 -15.27 -0.57 -15.10
CA SER A 117 -16.02 -0.90 -13.89
C SER A 117 -17.16 -1.88 -14.15
N GLN A 118 -17.90 -1.74 -15.25
CA GLN A 118 -18.98 -2.66 -15.64
C GLN A 118 -18.46 -4.07 -15.94
N ILE A 119 -17.36 -4.18 -16.71
CA ILE A 119 -16.75 -5.46 -17.05
C ILE A 119 -16.27 -6.18 -15.78
N LEU A 120 -15.62 -5.45 -14.87
CA LEU A 120 -15.13 -6.01 -13.62
C LEU A 120 -16.28 -6.41 -12.68
N GLN A 121 -17.36 -5.67 -12.61
CA GLN A 121 -18.55 -6.07 -11.86
C GLN A 121 -19.11 -7.40 -12.37
N TYR A 122 -19.18 -7.60 -13.68
CA TYR A 122 -19.58 -8.88 -14.29
C TYR A 122 -18.59 -10.00 -13.93
N ALA A 123 -17.29 -9.74 -14.05
CA ALA A 123 -16.24 -10.72 -13.77
C ALA A 123 -16.18 -11.18 -12.29
N TYR A 124 -16.65 -10.35 -11.36
CA TYR A 124 -16.65 -10.67 -9.92
C TYR A 124 -17.99 -11.19 -9.39
N ARG A 125 -19.02 -11.35 -10.24
CA ARG A 125 -20.27 -11.95 -9.80
C ARG A 125 -20.07 -13.42 -9.46
N LYS A 126 -20.85 -13.91 -8.53
CA LYS A 126 -20.86 -15.34 -8.18
C LYS A 126 -21.44 -16.14 -9.35
N LYS A 127 -20.91 -17.33 -9.56
CA LYS A 127 -21.48 -18.30 -10.51
C LYS A 127 -22.94 -18.57 -10.17
N GLY A 128 -23.81 -18.65 -11.18
CA GLY A 128 -25.25 -18.83 -11.01
C GLY A 128 -25.99 -17.57 -10.56
N SER A 129 -25.37 -16.38 -10.66
CA SER A 129 -26.06 -15.09 -10.43
C SER A 129 -27.17 -14.90 -11.45
N SER A 130 -28.35 -14.38 -11.03
CA SER A 130 -29.47 -14.05 -11.93
C SER A 130 -29.13 -13.06 -13.04
N LYS A 131 -28.02 -12.33 -12.88
CA LYS A 131 -27.47 -11.36 -13.86
C LYS A 131 -26.33 -11.93 -14.72
N GLY A 132 -26.09 -13.25 -14.65
CA GLY A 132 -24.93 -13.88 -15.28
C GLY A 132 -23.60 -13.54 -14.61
N SER A 133 -22.57 -14.33 -14.87
CA SER A 133 -21.21 -14.05 -14.42
C SER A 133 -20.18 -14.64 -15.38
N LEU A 134 -18.95 -14.11 -15.36
CA LEU A 134 -17.83 -14.69 -16.12
C LEU A 134 -17.60 -16.17 -15.77
N PHE A 135 -17.96 -16.57 -14.56
CA PHE A 135 -17.76 -17.94 -14.08
C PHE A 135 -18.81 -18.94 -14.56
N ASP A 136 -19.93 -18.46 -15.12
CA ASP A 136 -20.90 -19.33 -15.79
C ASP A 136 -20.29 -19.93 -17.07
N GLU A 137 -19.31 -19.23 -17.66
CA GLU A 137 -18.59 -19.61 -18.87
C GLU A 137 -17.29 -20.40 -18.57
N THR A 138 -16.85 -20.46 -17.28
CA THR A 138 -15.58 -21.07 -16.89
C THR A 138 -15.67 -21.88 -15.59
N GLU A 139 -14.87 -22.97 -15.49
CA GLU A 139 -14.81 -23.83 -14.29
C GLU A 139 -14.08 -23.19 -13.09
N ILE A 140 -13.33 -22.09 -13.31
CA ILE A 140 -12.47 -21.45 -12.29
C ILE A 140 -13.26 -20.88 -11.09
N GLY A 141 -14.57 -20.64 -11.24
CA GLY A 141 -15.39 -19.98 -10.24
C GLY A 141 -15.64 -20.73 -8.94
N ASN A 142 -15.60 -22.05 -8.97
CA ASN A 142 -15.99 -22.88 -7.82
C ASN A 142 -14.93 -22.89 -6.70
N ILE A 143 -13.66 -22.80 -7.05
CA ILE A 143 -12.54 -22.93 -6.12
C ILE A 143 -12.40 -21.64 -5.27
N LEU A 144 -12.64 -20.50 -5.85
CA LEU A 144 -12.36 -19.17 -5.27
C LEU A 144 -13.45 -18.67 -4.30
N GLY A 145 -14.70 -19.11 -4.49
CA GLY A 145 -15.77 -18.83 -3.54
C GLY A 145 -15.53 -19.47 -2.17
N SER A 146 -14.80 -20.61 -2.13
CA SER A 146 -14.48 -21.31 -0.89
C SER A 146 -13.46 -20.58 -0.01
N TYR A 147 -12.66 -19.67 -0.57
CA TYR A 147 -11.65 -18.90 0.17
C TYR A 147 -12.12 -17.52 0.60
N GLY A 148 -13.39 -17.14 0.37
CA GLY A 148 -13.90 -15.83 0.76
C GLY A 148 -13.25 -14.65 0.05
N ILE A 149 -12.73 -14.85 -1.16
CA ILE A 149 -12.07 -13.83 -1.96
C ILE A 149 -13.13 -12.93 -2.60
N GLY A 150 -13.13 -11.64 -2.24
CA GLY A 150 -14.10 -10.66 -2.68
C GLY A 150 -13.63 -9.77 -3.83
N PHE A 151 -14.55 -8.94 -4.30
CA PHE A 151 -14.28 -7.89 -5.28
C PHE A 151 -13.19 -6.92 -4.79
N SER A 152 -12.20 -6.68 -5.63
CA SER A 152 -11.10 -5.76 -5.32
C SER A 152 -11.27 -4.45 -6.10
N GLN A 153 -11.77 -3.41 -5.44
CA GLN A 153 -11.78 -2.03 -5.99
C GLN A 153 -10.36 -1.57 -6.37
N MET A 154 -9.35 -2.08 -5.69
CA MET A 154 -7.96 -1.79 -5.99
C MET A 154 -7.57 -2.30 -7.39
N LEU A 155 -8.04 -3.48 -7.81
CA LEU A 155 -7.78 -3.99 -9.16
C LEU A 155 -8.43 -3.11 -10.21
N THR A 156 -9.68 -2.67 -9.97
CA THR A 156 -10.38 -1.73 -10.85
C THR A 156 -9.58 -0.45 -11.08
N ARG A 157 -9.15 0.19 -9.99
CA ARG A 157 -8.33 1.42 -10.06
C ARG A 157 -7.01 1.19 -10.80
N LYS A 158 -6.32 0.08 -10.54
CA LYS A 158 -5.06 -0.25 -11.21
C LYS A 158 -5.23 -0.42 -12.73
N ILE A 159 -6.30 -1.08 -13.17
CA ILE A 159 -6.58 -1.25 -14.61
C ILE A 159 -6.93 0.11 -15.22
N GLN A 160 -7.78 0.91 -14.58
CA GLN A 160 -8.11 2.26 -15.01
C GLN A 160 -6.85 3.13 -15.15
N ASP A 161 -5.99 3.14 -14.14
CA ASP A 161 -4.73 3.89 -14.14
C ASP A 161 -3.78 3.46 -15.28
N CYS A 162 -3.68 2.17 -15.55
CA CYS A 162 -2.86 1.66 -16.65
C CYS A 162 -3.43 2.09 -18.02
N CYS A 163 -4.75 1.96 -18.22
CA CYS A 163 -5.41 2.41 -19.44
C CYS A 163 -5.27 3.91 -19.65
N ASN A 164 -5.36 4.71 -18.58
CA ASN A 164 -5.17 6.16 -18.63
C ASN A 164 -3.72 6.57 -18.94
N LYS A 165 -2.75 5.69 -18.67
CA LYS A 165 -1.34 5.84 -19.07
C LYS A 165 -1.04 5.29 -20.45
N GLY A 166 -2.05 4.86 -21.20
CA GLY A 166 -1.91 4.35 -22.55
C GLY A 166 -1.52 2.87 -22.63
N ALA A 167 -2.00 2.03 -21.72
CA ALA A 167 -1.71 0.60 -21.77
C ALA A 167 -2.34 -0.09 -22.98
N LEU A 168 -3.48 0.39 -23.46
CA LEU A 168 -4.14 -0.13 -24.68
C LEU A 168 -3.36 0.21 -25.95
N GLU A 169 -2.58 1.28 -25.95
CA GLU A 169 -1.72 1.71 -27.06
C GLU A 169 -0.25 1.26 -26.88
N GLY A 170 0.03 0.38 -25.91
CA GLY A 170 1.38 -0.14 -25.67
C GLY A 170 2.33 0.83 -24.95
N ARG A 171 1.86 2.02 -24.53
CA ARG A 171 2.67 3.01 -23.81
C ARG A 171 2.90 2.67 -22.33
N ALA A 172 2.05 1.82 -21.75
CA ALA A 172 2.17 1.30 -20.38
C ALA A 172 1.87 -0.19 -20.35
N SER A 173 2.24 -0.87 -19.27
CA SER A 173 1.93 -2.29 -19.08
C SER A 173 0.72 -2.47 -18.18
N PHE A 174 -0.11 -3.46 -18.47
CA PHE A 174 -1.14 -3.91 -17.53
C PHE A 174 -0.53 -4.51 -16.28
N PRO A 175 -1.23 -4.47 -15.13
CA PRO A 175 -0.75 -5.10 -13.91
C PRO A 175 -0.64 -6.61 -14.11
N PHE A 176 0.41 -7.20 -13.53
CA PHE A 176 0.62 -8.65 -13.51
C PHE A 176 0.89 -9.08 -12.07
N TYR A 177 0.20 -10.12 -11.62
CA TYR A 177 0.32 -10.68 -10.29
C TYR A 177 1.12 -11.98 -10.31
N LYS A 178 2.14 -12.06 -9.48
CA LYS A 178 2.94 -13.27 -9.27
C LYS A 178 2.24 -14.19 -8.29
N GLU A 179 2.58 -15.46 -8.32
CA GLU A 179 2.06 -16.49 -7.40
C GLU A 179 2.33 -16.18 -5.92
N ASP A 180 3.38 -15.38 -5.63
CA ASP A 180 3.73 -14.95 -4.28
C ASP A 180 3.07 -13.61 -3.86
N SER A 181 2.13 -13.11 -4.66
CA SER A 181 1.37 -11.90 -4.32
C SER A 181 0.41 -12.17 -3.16
N PRO A 182 0.22 -11.20 -2.23
CA PRO A 182 -0.75 -11.35 -1.15
C PRO A 182 -2.16 -11.60 -1.67
N PHE A 183 -2.90 -12.51 -1.05
CA PHE A 183 -4.31 -12.69 -1.35
C PHE A 183 -5.19 -11.87 -0.39
N THR A 184 -6.34 -11.43 -0.87
CA THR A 184 -7.24 -10.53 -0.17
C THR A 184 -8.30 -11.33 0.60
N VAL A 185 -8.49 -11.00 1.87
CA VAL A 185 -9.53 -11.59 2.72
C VAL A 185 -10.57 -10.52 3.04
N THR A 186 -11.84 -10.82 2.76
CA THR A 186 -12.95 -9.90 3.06
C THR A 186 -13.25 -9.85 4.55
N LYS A 187 -13.83 -8.75 5.04
CA LYS A 187 -14.26 -8.63 6.44
C LYS A 187 -15.15 -9.81 6.86
N ALA A 188 -16.07 -10.24 6.01
CA ALA A 188 -17.01 -11.34 6.32
C ALA A 188 -16.31 -12.70 6.48
N ALA A 189 -15.11 -12.88 5.93
CA ALA A 189 -14.33 -14.10 6.05
C ALA A 189 -13.32 -14.07 7.22
N MET A 190 -13.32 -13.02 8.02
CA MET A 190 -12.39 -12.83 9.14
C MET A 190 -13.11 -12.85 10.47
N GLY A 191 -12.44 -13.41 11.47
CA GLY A 191 -12.81 -13.33 12.86
C GLY A 191 -11.57 -13.25 13.73
N PHE A 192 -11.75 -12.86 14.99
CA PHE A 192 -10.71 -12.84 15.99
C PHE A 192 -11.25 -13.50 17.25
N SER A 193 -10.48 -14.41 17.81
CA SER A 193 -10.82 -15.12 19.03
C SER A 193 -9.62 -15.24 19.96
N HIS A 194 -9.87 -15.57 21.22
CA HIS A 194 -8.86 -15.82 22.26
C HIS A 194 -9.27 -17.04 23.08
N GLU A 195 -8.39 -17.47 23.98
CA GLU A 195 -8.61 -18.67 24.79
C GLU A 195 -9.45 -18.46 26.04
N TYR A 196 -9.77 -17.23 26.39
CA TYR A 196 -10.56 -16.88 27.56
C TYR A 196 -12.02 -16.63 27.20
N ASP A 197 -12.92 -16.80 28.20
CA ASP A 197 -14.35 -16.66 28.01
C ASP A 197 -14.81 -15.19 27.93
N SER A 198 -14.04 -14.25 28.55
CA SER A 198 -14.38 -12.83 28.57
C SER A 198 -13.20 -11.95 28.14
N TYR A 199 -13.51 -10.70 27.74
CA TYR A 199 -12.51 -9.68 27.44
C TYR A 199 -11.74 -9.22 28.67
N GLU A 200 -12.39 -9.19 29.83
CA GLU A 200 -11.80 -8.83 31.12
C GLU A 200 -10.70 -9.83 31.50
N GLU A 201 -10.97 -11.13 31.39
CA GLU A 201 -9.98 -12.18 31.60
C GLU A 201 -8.80 -12.09 30.62
N LEU A 202 -9.09 -11.78 29.36
CA LEU A 202 -8.03 -11.54 28.37
C LEU A 202 -7.12 -10.39 28.81
N CYS A 203 -7.67 -9.30 29.34
CA CYS A 203 -6.89 -8.15 29.81
C CYS A 203 -6.01 -8.48 31.00
N GLU A 204 -6.45 -9.33 31.92
CA GLU A 204 -5.68 -9.77 33.09
C GLU A 204 -4.49 -10.66 32.68
N HIS A 205 -4.63 -11.46 31.61
CA HIS A 205 -3.65 -12.44 31.18
C HIS A 205 -2.93 -12.06 29.86
N VAL A 206 -2.82 -10.78 29.54
CA VAL A 206 -2.27 -10.26 28.26
C VAL A 206 -0.88 -10.80 27.89
N LYS A 207 -0.05 -11.14 28.89
CA LYS A 207 1.32 -11.61 28.65
C LYS A 207 1.39 -13.05 28.12
N ASP A 208 0.47 -13.89 28.57
CA ASP A 208 0.48 -15.34 28.34
C ASP A 208 -0.67 -15.82 27.45
N CYS A 209 -1.55 -14.91 27.03
CA CYS A 209 -2.72 -15.23 26.23
C CYS A 209 -2.36 -15.68 24.80
N LYS A 210 -3.10 -16.67 24.30
CA LYS A 210 -3.08 -17.05 22.89
C LYS A 210 -4.20 -16.32 22.16
N LEU A 211 -3.79 -15.58 21.15
CA LEU A 211 -4.68 -14.84 20.27
C LEU A 211 -4.78 -15.57 18.94
N TYR A 212 -5.98 -15.59 18.37
CA TYR A 212 -6.26 -16.29 17.13
C TYR A 212 -6.89 -15.37 16.08
N PHE A 213 -6.52 -15.62 14.85
CA PHE A 213 -7.20 -15.12 13.67
C PHE A 213 -7.96 -16.28 13.03
N ASP A 214 -9.27 -16.15 12.96
CA ASP A 214 -10.18 -17.16 12.41
C ASP A 214 -10.53 -16.81 10.97
N TYR A 215 -10.25 -17.71 10.05
CA TYR A 215 -10.53 -17.57 8.63
C TYR A 215 -11.69 -18.46 8.24
N GLY A 216 -12.76 -17.88 7.69
CA GLY A 216 -13.94 -18.63 7.24
C GLY A 216 -15.28 -17.95 7.49
N GLY A 217 -15.31 -16.85 8.23
CA GLY A 217 -16.48 -16.01 8.45
C GLY A 217 -17.22 -16.23 9.79
N ASN A 218 -17.99 -15.21 10.18
CA ASN A 218 -18.86 -15.17 11.37
C ASN A 218 -18.15 -15.46 12.71
N GLY A 219 -16.86 -15.14 12.83
CA GLY A 219 -16.09 -15.39 14.06
C GLY A 219 -15.80 -16.85 14.36
N LYS A 220 -16.10 -17.77 13.43
CA LYS A 220 -15.81 -19.19 13.57
C LYS A 220 -14.79 -19.64 12.54
N PRO A 221 -13.79 -20.48 12.90
CA PRO A 221 -12.77 -20.97 11.99
C PRO A 221 -13.34 -22.07 11.07
N HIS A 222 -14.07 -21.67 10.02
CA HIS A 222 -14.61 -22.66 9.07
C HIS A 222 -13.57 -23.17 8.07
N ILE A 223 -12.51 -22.34 7.81
CA ILE A 223 -11.45 -22.68 6.85
C ILE A 223 -10.15 -22.97 7.59
N ALA A 224 -9.69 -22.05 8.44
CA ALA A 224 -8.47 -22.23 9.22
C ALA A 224 -8.47 -21.32 10.45
N ARG A 225 -7.74 -21.74 11.48
CA ARG A 225 -7.41 -20.95 12.67
C ARG A 225 -5.91 -20.75 12.72
N PHE A 226 -5.47 -19.48 12.85
CA PHE A 226 -4.08 -19.12 12.93
C PHE A 226 -3.79 -18.51 14.31
N GLN A 227 -2.83 -19.08 15.04
CA GLN A 227 -2.34 -18.42 16.24
C GLN A 227 -1.51 -17.17 15.83
N ILE A 228 -1.80 -16.05 16.48
CA ILE A 228 -1.12 -14.78 16.21
C ILE A 228 0.20 -14.73 16.98
N ASP A 229 1.32 -14.59 16.26
CA ASP A 229 2.65 -14.34 16.82
C ASP A 229 3.02 -12.88 16.62
N LEU A 230 3.11 -12.12 17.70
CA LEU A 230 3.52 -10.71 17.70
C LEU A 230 5.04 -10.52 17.72
N GLY A 231 5.79 -11.62 17.80
CA GLY A 231 7.24 -11.59 17.94
C GLY A 231 7.72 -10.98 19.27
N HIS A 232 9.03 -10.75 19.35
CA HIS A 232 9.71 -10.25 20.58
C HIS A 232 10.28 -8.84 20.41
N GLY A 233 9.88 -8.10 19.36
CA GLY A 233 10.44 -6.78 19.05
C GLY A 233 9.82 -5.64 19.84
N ARG A 234 10.44 -4.46 19.80
CA ARG A 234 9.98 -3.21 20.45
C ARG A 234 8.53 -2.80 20.15
N ASN A 235 7.95 -3.35 19.10
CA ASN A 235 6.57 -3.04 18.69
C ASN A 235 5.54 -4.03 19.23
N ARG A 236 5.96 -5.09 19.97
CA ARG A 236 5.05 -6.12 20.49
C ARG A 236 3.92 -5.51 21.31
N ASP A 237 4.27 -4.65 22.27
CA ASP A 237 3.29 -4.04 23.18
C ASP A 237 2.29 -3.12 22.43
N LYS A 238 2.77 -2.39 21.43
CA LYS A 238 1.89 -1.57 20.57
C LYS A 238 0.94 -2.43 19.73
N LEU A 239 1.44 -3.54 19.18
CA LEU A 239 0.61 -4.49 18.41
C LEU A 239 -0.40 -5.16 19.32
N MET A 240 0.00 -5.57 20.54
CA MET A 240 -0.89 -6.13 21.54
C MET A 240 -1.99 -5.14 21.91
N ALA A 241 -1.64 -3.90 22.27
CA ALA A 241 -2.62 -2.86 22.59
C ALA A 241 -3.60 -2.60 21.43
N THR A 242 -3.11 -2.66 20.18
CA THR A 242 -3.96 -2.52 18.98
C THR A 242 -4.92 -3.70 18.84
N LEU A 243 -4.45 -4.93 19.07
CA LEU A 243 -5.30 -6.13 18.99
C LEU A 243 -6.34 -6.14 20.12
N LEU A 244 -5.99 -5.74 21.34
CA LEU A 244 -6.97 -5.61 22.43
C LEU A 244 -8.12 -4.68 22.05
N LYS A 245 -7.84 -3.58 21.36
CA LYS A 245 -8.88 -2.68 20.82
C LYS A 245 -9.71 -3.30 19.69
N VAL A 246 -9.18 -4.29 18.97
CA VAL A 246 -9.96 -5.09 18.02
C VAL A 246 -10.87 -6.08 18.74
N TYR A 247 -10.37 -6.74 19.78
CA TYR A 247 -11.18 -7.68 20.60
C TYR A 247 -12.28 -6.98 21.40
N SER A 248 -12.02 -5.77 21.92
CA SER A 248 -13.06 -4.95 22.59
C SER A 248 -14.10 -4.37 21.61
N GLY A 249 -13.85 -4.43 20.30
CA GLY A 249 -14.69 -3.80 19.28
C GLY A 249 -14.49 -2.29 19.12
N GLU A 250 -13.55 -1.66 19.86
CA GLU A 250 -13.20 -0.25 19.67
C GLU A 250 -12.64 0.02 18.26
N TYR A 251 -11.81 -0.90 17.73
CA TYR A 251 -11.29 -0.83 16.38
C TYR A 251 -12.01 -1.84 15.47
N ALA A 252 -12.63 -1.35 14.42
CA ALA A 252 -13.25 -2.21 13.42
C ALA A 252 -12.20 -2.68 12.39
N TYR A 253 -12.13 -3.98 12.13
CA TYR A 253 -11.30 -4.51 11.05
C TYR A 253 -12.02 -4.44 9.70
N CYS A 254 -11.23 -4.25 8.66
CA CYS A 254 -11.67 -4.14 7.26
C CYS A 254 -11.09 -5.27 6.43
N GLY A 255 -11.44 -5.33 5.15
CA GLY A 255 -10.80 -6.25 4.21
C GLY A 255 -9.28 -6.16 4.29
N SER A 256 -8.64 -7.29 4.50
CA SER A 256 -7.21 -7.42 4.81
C SER A 256 -6.52 -8.33 3.79
N SER A 257 -5.24 -8.62 3.97
CA SER A 257 -4.56 -9.57 3.10
C SER A 257 -3.61 -10.49 3.86
N ILE A 258 -3.44 -11.70 3.36
CA ILE A 258 -2.51 -12.69 3.90
C ILE A 258 -1.44 -13.00 2.85
N GLN A 259 -0.21 -13.18 3.30
CA GLN A 259 0.92 -13.53 2.43
C GLN A 259 1.95 -14.41 3.16
N ILE A 260 2.74 -15.12 2.38
CA ILE A 260 3.94 -15.78 2.90
C ILE A 260 5.14 -14.83 2.70
N SER A 261 5.85 -14.53 3.76
CA SER A 261 7.06 -13.73 3.72
C SER A 261 8.13 -14.36 4.62
N LYS A 262 9.31 -14.67 4.06
CA LYS A 262 10.41 -15.33 4.80
C LYS A 262 9.97 -16.61 5.53
N ASN A 263 9.22 -17.47 4.85
CA ASN A 263 8.63 -18.70 5.39
C ASN A 263 7.69 -18.52 6.60
N LYS A 264 7.17 -17.30 6.80
CA LYS A 264 6.14 -17.02 7.80
C LYS A 264 4.88 -16.55 7.11
N ILE A 265 3.74 -16.96 7.63
CA ILE A 265 2.44 -16.43 7.23
C ILE A 265 2.29 -15.06 7.90
N VAL A 266 1.99 -14.03 7.13
CA VAL A 266 1.85 -12.65 7.59
C VAL A 266 0.44 -12.16 7.25
N LEU A 267 -0.31 -11.77 8.28
CA LEU A 267 -1.58 -11.06 8.14
C LEU A 267 -1.29 -9.56 8.07
N ASN A 268 -1.69 -8.91 6.97
CA ASN A 268 -1.70 -7.45 6.84
C ASN A 268 -3.12 -6.98 7.20
N LEU A 269 -3.32 -6.67 8.48
CA LEU A 269 -4.60 -6.26 9.01
C LEU A 269 -4.86 -4.78 8.72
N SER A 270 -6.02 -4.48 8.12
CA SER A 270 -6.51 -3.12 7.91
C SER A 270 -7.56 -2.80 8.97
N LEU A 271 -7.39 -1.70 9.67
CA LEU A 271 -8.26 -1.26 10.76
C LEU A 271 -8.91 0.08 10.42
N GLN A 272 -10.14 0.23 10.83
CA GLN A 272 -10.82 1.50 10.92
C GLN A 272 -10.71 1.97 12.38
N ILE A 273 -9.94 3.02 12.59
CA ILE A 273 -9.72 3.63 13.90
C ILE A 273 -10.75 4.75 14.07
N PRO A 274 -11.43 4.85 15.23
CA PRO A 274 -12.31 5.97 15.53
C PRO A 274 -11.57 7.30 15.38
N LYS A 275 -12.24 8.33 14.92
CA LYS A 275 -11.66 9.66 14.84
C LYS A 275 -11.56 10.29 16.22
N GLU A 276 -10.44 10.91 16.49
CA GLU A 276 -10.21 11.76 17.67
C GLU A 276 -10.38 13.23 17.26
N GLU A 277 -11.61 13.59 16.87
CA GLU A 277 -11.88 14.99 16.46
C GLU A 277 -11.67 15.92 17.65
N LYS A 278 -10.83 16.95 17.45
CA LYS A 278 -10.67 18.03 18.43
C LYS A 278 -11.73 19.09 18.19
N ASP A 279 -12.52 19.39 19.20
CA ASP A 279 -13.67 20.31 19.13
C ASP A 279 -13.25 21.79 18.94
N GLU A 280 -11.99 22.12 19.21
CA GLU A 280 -11.51 23.51 19.30
C GLU A 280 -10.46 23.87 18.22
N LEU A 281 -10.55 23.30 17.01
CA LEU A 281 -9.65 23.71 15.94
C LEU A 281 -10.06 25.07 15.36
N ASP A 282 -9.09 26.00 15.33
CA ASP A 282 -9.29 27.36 14.81
C ASP A 282 -9.39 27.34 13.27
N LYS A 283 -10.53 27.85 12.76
CA LYS A 283 -10.82 27.91 11.32
C LYS A 283 -10.04 29.01 10.61
N ASP A 284 -9.54 30.00 11.34
CA ASP A 284 -8.78 31.13 10.77
C ASP A 284 -7.29 30.81 10.70
N THR A 285 -6.84 29.77 11.43
CA THR A 285 -5.44 29.31 11.40
C THR A 285 -5.27 28.22 10.36
N VAL A 286 -4.39 28.48 9.38
CA VAL A 286 -4.06 27.59 8.27
C VAL A 286 -2.57 27.30 8.24
N VAL A 287 -2.21 26.03 8.19
CA VAL A 287 -0.83 25.60 7.96
C VAL A 287 -0.59 25.43 6.46
N GLY A 288 0.38 26.12 5.91
CA GLY A 288 0.87 25.88 4.56
C GLY A 288 2.10 24.99 4.57
N VAL A 289 2.14 24.06 3.64
CA VAL A 289 3.24 23.10 3.50
C VAL A 289 3.85 23.21 2.12
N ALA A 290 5.08 23.72 2.06
CA ALA A 290 5.91 23.65 0.86
C ALA A 290 6.69 22.34 0.85
N LEU A 291 6.57 21.58 -0.24
CA LEU A 291 7.34 20.35 -0.47
C LEU A 291 8.55 20.67 -1.35
N GLY A 292 9.74 20.51 -0.79
CA GLY A 292 11.00 20.89 -1.42
C GLY A 292 11.96 19.72 -1.64
N LEU A 293 13.09 20.02 -2.28
CA LEU A 293 14.18 19.09 -2.50
C LEU A 293 15.25 19.20 -1.41
N VAL A 294 15.55 20.39 -0.96
CA VAL A 294 16.54 20.66 0.09
C VAL A 294 15.95 20.32 1.46
N GLN A 295 14.75 20.80 1.72
CA GLN A 295 13.96 20.41 2.86
C GLN A 295 12.71 19.68 2.34
N PRO A 296 12.50 18.40 2.67
CA PRO A 296 11.37 17.62 2.21
C PRO A 296 10.02 18.26 2.48
N ALA A 297 9.87 18.96 3.60
CA ALA A 297 8.72 19.81 3.88
C ALA A 297 9.11 20.99 4.76
N VAL A 298 8.51 22.14 4.50
CA VAL A 298 8.54 23.29 5.39
C VAL A 298 7.11 23.70 5.68
N CYS A 299 6.76 23.81 6.96
CA CYS A 299 5.47 24.28 7.43
C CYS A 299 5.56 25.74 7.86
N ALA A 300 4.52 26.53 7.57
CA ALA A 300 4.36 27.92 8.03
C ALA A 300 2.88 28.21 8.31
N LEU A 301 2.61 29.24 9.11
CA LEU A 301 1.25 29.71 9.39
C LEU A 301 0.88 30.89 8.48
N ASN A 302 -0.42 31.02 8.20
CA ASN A 302 -0.98 32.18 7.50
C ASN A 302 -0.97 33.44 8.39
N ASN A 303 -1.28 33.30 9.66
CA ASN A 303 -1.48 34.38 10.65
C ASN A 303 -0.20 34.78 11.42
N ASP A 304 0.86 33.97 11.41
CA ASP A 304 2.14 34.28 12.06
C ASP A 304 3.30 34.15 11.06
N GLN A 305 4.04 35.25 10.89
CA GLN A 305 5.16 35.32 9.95
C GLN A 305 6.48 34.74 10.50
N TYR A 306 6.51 34.30 11.75
CA TYR A 306 7.73 33.81 12.40
C TYR A 306 7.66 32.30 12.69
N VAL A 307 6.46 31.79 12.87
CA VAL A 307 6.25 30.38 13.20
C VAL A 307 6.45 29.50 11.96
N ARG A 308 7.45 28.66 12.03
CA ARG A 308 7.85 27.74 10.94
C ARG A 308 8.43 26.46 11.49
N LEU A 309 8.30 25.40 10.73
CA LEU A 309 8.90 24.09 11.02
C LEU A 309 9.50 23.49 9.76
N PRO A 310 10.83 23.48 9.61
CA PRO A 310 11.49 22.65 8.61
C PRO A 310 11.45 21.19 9.04
N ILE A 311 11.13 20.28 8.12
CA ILE A 311 10.99 18.86 8.37
C ILE A 311 11.86 18.07 7.41
N GLY A 312 12.79 17.30 7.96
CA GLY A 312 13.73 16.50 7.22
C GLY A 312 14.94 17.28 6.70
N ASP A 313 15.90 16.54 6.13
CA ASP A 313 17.12 17.05 5.53
C ASP A 313 17.33 16.41 4.16
N GLU A 314 17.86 17.15 3.20
CA GLU A 314 18.26 16.69 1.88
C GLU A 314 19.19 15.48 1.98
N ARG A 315 20.16 15.52 2.88
CA ARG A 315 21.16 14.47 3.07
C ARG A 315 20.50 13.14 3.47
N ASP A 316 19.56 13.18 4.40
CA ASP A 316 18.87 11.97 4.86
C ASP A 316 18.08 11.27 3.75
N LEU A 317 17.50 12.02 2.84
CA LEU A 317 16.66 11.48 1.78
C LEU A 317 17.44 11.18 0.50
N LEU A 318 18.19 12.17 -0.01
CA LEU A 318 18.90 12.07 -1.29
C LEU A 318 20.10 11.14 -1.21
N ASP A 319 20.93 11.26 -0.18
CA ASP A 319 22.12 10.43 -0.04
C ASP A 319 21.76 8.94 0.11
N ASN A 320 20.75 8.65 0.92
CA ASN A 320 20.24 7.29 1.03
C ASN A 320 19.66 6.76 -0.30
N LYS A 321 18.91 7.58 -1.01
CA LYS A 321 18.39 7.19 -2.34
C LYS A 321 19.51 6.98 -3.36
N LEU A 322 20.48 7.88 -3.41
CA LEU A 322 21.63 7.76 -4.32
C LEU A 322 22.45 6.51 -4.04
N GLN A 323 22.74 6.20 -2.75
CA GLN A 323 23.41 4.97 -2.37
C GLN A 323 22.63 3.71 -2.78
N ILE A 324 21.33 3.70 -2.59
CA ILE A 324 20.46 2.58 -2.98
C ILE A 324 20.47 2.42 -4.51
N GLN A 325 20.38 3.53 -5.25
CA GLN A 325 20.39 3.50 -6.71
C GLN A 325 21.73 3.05 -7.28
N GLU A 326 22.85 3.49 -6.68
CA GLU A 326 24.19 3.06 -7.10
C GLU A 326 24.38 1.56 -6.87
N ARG A 327 23.96 1.03 -5.71
CA ARG A 327 23.97 -0.42 -5.46
C ARG A 327 23.11 -1.17 -6.49
N ARG A 328 21.95 -0.65 -6.82
CA ARG A 328 21.04 -1.22 -7.83
C ARG A 328 21.69 -1.24 -9.21
N ARG A 329 22.34 -0.14 -9.61
CA ARG A 329 23.04 -0.02 -10.89
C ARG A 329 24.18 -1.04 -11.01
N ARG A 330 25.01 -1.20 -9.95
CA ARG A 330 26.09 -2.20 -9.92
C ARG A 330 25.55 -3.62 -10.06
N LEU A 331 24.47 -3.96 -9.39
CA LEU A 331 23.85 -5.28 -9.51
C LEU A 331 23.21 -5.50 -10.89
N GLN A 332 22.61 -4.48 -11.48
CA GLN A 332 22.06 -4.56 -12.84
C GLN A 332 23.17 -4.76 -13.88
N SER A 333 24.29 -4.07 -13.75
CA SER A 333 25.46 -4.28 -14.61
C SER A 333 25.99 -5.71 -14.48
N ALA A 334 26.21 -6.19 -13.25
CA ALA A 334 26.65 -7.54 -13.00
C ALA A 334 25.69 -8.64 -13.49
N LEU A 335 24.37 -8.33 -13.58
CA LEU A 335 23.36 -9.23 -14.15
C LEU A 335 23.44 -9.33 -15.67
N ARG A 336 23.82 -8.24 -16.37
CA ARG A 336 24.00 -8.25 -17.84
C ARG A 336 25.11 -9.18 -18.28
N GLU A 337 26.16 -9.29 -17.47
CA GLU A 337 27.32 -10.15 -17.71
C GLU A 337 27.09 -11.63 -17.35
N THR A 338 25.93 -11.99 -16.82
CA THR A 338 25.66 -13.34 -16.33
C THR A 338 24.56 -14.02 -17.13
N SER A 339 24.88 -15.08 -17.83
CA SER A 339 24.00 -15.83 -18.74
C SER A 339 23.27 -17.01 -18.10
N GLY A 340 22.58 -16.85 -16.98
CA GLY A 340 21.80 -17.94 -16.38
C GLY A 340 22.45 -18.62 -15.16
N GLY A 341 21.85 -19.72 -14.69
CA GLY A 341 22.32 -20.53 -13.57
C GLY A 341 22.13 -19.94 -12.17
N HIS A 342 22.72 -20.61 -11.16
CA HIS A 342 22.55 -20.27 -9.74
C HIS A 342 23.06 -18.86 -9.37
N GLY A 343 24.15 -18.41 -10.00
CA GLY A 343 24.72 -17.07 -9.80
C GLY A 343 23.76 -15.96 -10.21
N ARG A 344 23.05 -16.13 -11.33
CA ARG A 344 22.03 -15.19 -11.77
C ARG A 344 20.87 -15.11 -10.78
N LYS A 345 20.38 -16.25 -10.26
CA LYS A 345 19.32 -16.28 -9.23
C LYS A 345 19.73 -15.50 -7.97
N LYS A 346 20.96 -15.68 -7.47
CA LYS A 346 21.47 -14.91 -6.31
C LYS A 346 21.50 -13.41 -6.56
N LYS A 347 21.98 -12.96 -7.72
CA LYS A 347 22.03 -11.53 -8.10
C LYS A 347 20.63 -10.95 -8.24
N MET A 348 19.66 -11.70 -8.81
CA MET A 348 18.24 -11.30 -8.88
C MET A 348 17.62 -11.14 -7.50
N GLN A 349 17.89 -12.05 -6.56
CA GLN A 349 17.41 -11.93 -5.19
C GLN A 349 17.96 -10.68 -4.49
N ALA A 350 19.26 -10.39 -4.71
CA ALA A 350 19.89 -9.17 -4.18
C ALA A 350 19.23 -7.90 -4.75
N LEU A 351 18.92 -7.86 -6.04
CA LEU A 351 18.23 -6.76 -6.70
C LEU A 351 16.82 -6.54 -6.13
N ASN A 352 16.08 -7.63 -5.92
CA ASN A 352 14.74 -7.57 -5.32
C ASN A 352 14.78 -7.07 -3.86
N ARG A 353 15.81 -7.47 -3.09
CA ARG A 353 16.00 -6.96 -1.72
C ARG A 353 16.25 -5.46 -1.71
N ILE A 354 17.11 -4.95 -2.61
CA ILE A 354 17.38 -3.51 -2.72
C ILE A 354 16.12 -2.74 -3.12
N ALA A 355 15.34 -3.23 -4.08
CA ALA A 355 14.08 -2.61 -4.46
C ALA A 355 13.09 -2.52 -3.28
N LYS A 356 13.02 -3.58 -2.46
CA LYS A 356 12.20 -3.60 -1.24
C LYS A 356 12.72 -2.61 -0.18
N THR A 357 14.04 -2.50 -0.02
CA THR A 357 14.68 -1.54 0.90
C THR A 357 14.38 -0.11 0.49
N GLU A 358 14.49 0.22 -0.81
CA GLU A 358 14.15 1.55 -1.34
C GLU A 358 12.69 1.91 -1.07
N LYS A 359 11.78 0.98 -1.36
CA LYS A 359 10.35 1.17 -1.10
C LYS A 359 10.08 1.42 0.38
N ASN A 360 10.57 0.55 1.28
CA ASN A 360 10.35 0.65 2.71
C ASN A 360 10.93 1.94 3.30
N PHE A 361 12.14 2.32 2.87
CA PHE A 361 12.78 3.58 3.28
C PHE A 361 11.90 4.78 2.91
N THR A 362 11.48 4.84 1.64
CA THR A 362 10.63 5.94 1.15
C THR A 362 9.30 6.01 1.92
N GLU A 363 8.65 4.87 2.18
CA GLU A 363 7.40 4.82 2.93
C GLU A 363 7.59 5.29 4.37
N THR A 364 8.59 4.76 5.07
CA THR A 364 8.90 5.16 6.45
C THR A 364 9.20 6.66 6.55
N TYR A 365 9.97 7.19 5.60
CA TYR A 365 10.30 8.60 5.55
C TYR A 365 9.06 9.48 5.32
N CYS A 366 8.21 9.12 4.36
CA CYS A 366 6.95 9.85 4.10
C CYS A 366 5.99 9.78 5.30
N HIS A 367 5.96 8.67 6.03
CA HIS A 367 5.18 8.56 7.26
C HIS A 367 5.71 9.46 8.37
N MET A 368 7.03 9.60 8.50
CA MET A 368 7.66 10.50 9.47
C MET A 368 7.35 11.96 9.14
N VAL A 369 7.56 12.38 7.88
CA VAL A 369 7.29 13.76 7.45
C VAL A 369 5.81 14.11 7.64
N SER A 370 4.89 13.28 7.15
CA SER A 370 3.45 13.53 7.27
C SER A 370 2.96 13.57 8.73
N LYS A 371 3.58 12.77 9.62
CA LYS A 371 3.28 12.82 11.04
C LYS A 371 3.65 14.18 11.64
N ARG A 372 4.85 14.68 11.36
CA ARG A 372 5.32 15.96 11.86
C ARG A 372 4.51 17.15 11.34
N ILE A 373 4.04 17.08 10.07
CA ILE A 373 3.13 18.10 9.52
C ILE A 373 1.84 18.18 10.34
N VAL A 374 1.23 17.03 10.63
CA VAL A 374 -0.02 16.97 11.41
C VAL A 374 0.21 17.38 12.87
N GLU A 375 1.31 16.97 13.49
CA GLU A 375 1.69 17.40 14.83
C GLU A 375 1.86 18.94 14.91
N PHE A 376 2.47 19.56 13.90
CA PHE A 376 2.61 21.02 13.82
C PHE A 376 1.24 21.71 13.70
N ALA A 377 0.32 21.16 12.89
CA ALA A 377 -1.03 21.70 12.77
C ALA A 377 -1.80 21.58 14.11
N LEU A 378 -1.69 20.46 14.81
CA LEU A 378 -2.29 20.25 16.13
C LEU A 378 -1.73 21.18 17.19
N GLN A 379 -0.42 21.41 17.20
CA GLN A 379 0.25 22.33 18.14
C GLN A 379 -0.21 23.79 17.97
N ASN A 380 -0.59 24.16 16.75
CA ASN A 380 -1.08 25.50 16.43
C ASN A 380 -2.62 25.59 16.33
N ASN A 381 -3.34 24.54 16.74
CA ASN A 381 -4.80 24.44 16.67
C ASN A 381 -5.39 24.71 15.28
N ALA A 382 -4.63 24.46 14.20
CA ALA A 382 -5.05 24.77 12.85
C ALA A 382 -6.13 23.80 12.35
N LYS A 383 -7.24 24.35 11.81
CA LYS A 383 -8.30 23.56 11.18
C LYS A 383 -7.91 23.07 9.79
N TYR A 384 -7.04 23.79 9.10
CA TYR A 384 -6.71 23.53 7.71
C TYR A 384 -5.22 23.36 7.49
N ILE A 385 -4.88 22.41 6.61
CA ILE A 385 -3.53 22.25 6.05
C ILE A 385 -3.62 22.46 4.54
N ASN A 386 -3.02 23.52 4.03
CA ASN A 386 -2.89 23.75 2.59
C ASN A 386 -1.62 23.09 2.06
N MET A 387 -1.74 22.35 0.97
CA MET A 387 -0.63 21.72 0.26
C MET A 387 -0.79 21.96 -1.25
N GLU A 388 0.31 22.02 -1.98
CA GLU A 388 0.24 22.21 -3.42
C GLU A 388 -0.25 20.98 -4.17
N ASN A 389 -1.13 21.18 -5.14
CA ASN A 389 -1.52 20.12 -6.07
C ASN A 389 -0.41 19.91 -7.12
N LEU A 390 0.52 19.02 -6.82
CA LEU A 390 1.61 18.63 -7.72
C LEU A 390 1.24 17.47 -8.65
N SER A 391 -0.03 17.08 -8.73
CA SER A 391 -0.51 16.07 -9.66
C SER A 391 -0.35 16.56 -11.10
N ARG A 392 0.34 15.77 -11.93
CA ARG A 392 0.65 16.12 -13.34
C ARG A 392 1.63 17.27 -13.56
N TYR A 393 2.39 17.67 -12.53
CA TYR A 393 3.55 18.51 -12.74
C TYR A 393 4.59 17.71 -13.55
N ASN A 394 4.51 17.87 -14.88
CA ASN A 394 5.35 17.11 -15.81
C ASN A 394 6.72 17.76 -15.85
N THR A 395 7.65 17.24 -15.09
CA THR A 395 9.04 17.66 -15.13
C THR A 395 9.90 16.51 -15.59
N ASP A 396 10.68 16.73 -16.65
CA ASP A 396 11.69 15.79 -17.15
C ASP A 396 12.85 15.58 -16.18
N LYS A 397 12.91 16.32 -15.09
CA LYS A 397 13.98 16.22 -14.09
C LYS A 397 13.83 14.95 -13.26
N PHE A 398 14.85 14.10 -13.29
CA PHE A 398 14.96 12.83 -12.57
C PHE A 398 14.54 12.91 -11.09
N ILE A 399 14.86 14.01 -10.41
CA ILE A 399 14.58 14.26 -8.99
C ILE A 399 13.07 14.38 -8.74
N LEU A 400 12.34 15.02 -9.65
CA LEU A 400 10.89 15.23 -9.52
C LEU A 400 10.08 13.99 -9.94
N ARG A 401 10.58 13.15 -10.84
CA ARG A 401 9.98 11.84 -11.15
C ARG A 401 9.96 10.90 -9.94
N ASN A 402 10.91 11.04 -9.03
CA ASN A 402 11.00 10.26 -7.80
C ASN A 402 10.37 10.98 -6.60
N SER A 403 9.52 12.00 -6.85
CA SER A 403 8.97 12.79 -5.78
C SER A 403 8.06 11.94 -4.89
N TYR A 404 8.31 12.05 -3.62
CA TYR A 404 7.52 11.50 -2.52
C TYR A 404 6.33 12.40 -2.16
N ALA A 405 6.16 13.52 -2.86
CA ALA A 405 5.14 14.53 -2.61
C ALA A 405 3.73 13.93 -2.55
N SER A 406 3.34 13.14 -3.55
CA SER A 406 2.03 12.47 -3.57
C SER A 406 1.79 11.55 -2.37
N LYS A 407 2.84 10.86 -1.89
CA LYS A 407 2.74 10.01 -0.70
C LYS A 407 2.62 10.83 0.57
N ILE A 408 3.38 11.93 0.68
CA ILE A 408 3.28 12.83 1.83
C ILE A 408 1.88 13.44 1.89
N ILE A 409 1.35 13.94 0.77
CA ILE A 409 -0.02 14.46 0.69
C ILE A 409 -1.02 13.41 1.15
N MET A 410 -0.98 12.22 0.57
CA MET A 410 -1.89 11.12 0.92
C MET A 410 -1.79 10.75 2.42
N TYR A 411 -0.57 10.65 2.95
CA TYR A 411 -0.36 10.29 4.35
C TYR A 411 -0.73 11.43 5.31
N THR A 412 -0.55 12.67 4.93
CA THR A 412 -1.00 13.83 5.70
C THR A 412 -2.52 13.88 5.73
N THR A 413 -3.19 13.68 4.58
CA THR A 413 -4.66 13.73 4.48
C THR A 413 -5.34 12.75 5.43
N TYR A 414 -4.96 11.46 5.42
CA TYR A 414 -5.64 10.51 6.29
C TYR A 414 -5.31 10.72 7.79
N LYS A 415 -4.06 11.14 8.11
CA LYS A 415 -3.68 11.41 9.50
C LYS A 415 -4.35 12.66 10.04
N ALA A 416 -4.40 13.73 9.24
CA ALA A 416 -5.08 14.99 9.58
C ALA A 416 -6.58 14.75 9.80
N GLY A 417 -7.20 13.96 8.92
CA GLY A 417 -8.62 13.60 9.02
C GLY A 417 -8.99 12.82 10.27
N HIS A 418 -8.03 12.13 10.91
CA HIS A 418 -8.23 11.48 12.20
C HIS A 418 -8.53 12.48 13.33
N TYR A 419 -7.93 13.65 13.27
CA TYR A 419 -8.09 14.74 14.25
C TYR A 419 -9.10 15.81 13.83
N GLY A 420 -9.84 15.61 12.73
CA GLY A 420 -10.78 16.60 12.21
C GLY A 420 -10.12 17.75 11.46
N ILE A 421 -8.82 17.66 11.13
CA ILE A 421 -8.09 18.64 10.32
C ILE A 421 -8.32 18.31 8.84
N GLU A 422 -8.67 19.32 8.05
CA GLU A 422 -8.90 19.21 6.61
C GLU A 422 -7.66 19.58 5.81
N VAL A 423 -7.25 18.73 4.87
CA VAL A 423 -6.18 19.01 3.92
C VAL A 423 -6.78 19.56 2.62
N ARG A 424 -6.33 20.75 2.20
CA ARG A 424 -6.78 21.43 0.99
C ARG A 424 -5.65 21.50 -0.01
N LEU A 425 -5.95 21.26 -1.28
CA LEU A 425 -4.97 21.37 -2.35
C LEU A 425 -5.10 22.73 -3.04
N VAL A 426 -3.98 23.46 -3.11
CA VAL A 426 -3.91 24.78 -3.72
C VAL A 426 -3.15 24.75 -5.04
N ASN A 427 -3.40 25.77 -5.88
CA ASN A 427 -2.68 25.97 -7.12
C ASN A 427 -1.19 26.25 -6.84
N PRO A 428 -0.25 25.51 -7.46
CA PRO A 428 1.19 25.67 -7.19
C PRO A 428 1.85 26.87 -7.88
N CYS A 429 1.13 27.57 -8.79
CA CYS A 429 1.73 28.63 -9.58
C CYS A 429 2.07 29.85 -8.73
N PHE A 430 3.26 30.40 -8.92
CA PHE A 430 3.81 31.60 -8.30
C PHE A 430 4.01 31.57 -6.78
N ASN A 431 3.50 30.58 -6.04
CA ASN A 431 3.66 30.48 -4.57
C ASN A 431 5.13 30.61 -4.11
N ALA A 432 6.08 30.08 -4.88
CA ALA A 432 7.50 30.14 -4.55
C ALA A 432 8.19 31.45 -5.00
N GLN A 433 7.51 32.28 -5.76
CA GLN A 433 8.09 33.47 -6.42
C GLN A 433 7.55 34.79 -5.87
N VAL A 434 6.29 34.84 -5.43
CA VAL A 434 5.68 36.02 -4.82
C VAL A 434 6.21 36.20 -3.39
N CYS A 435 6.45 37.43 -2.99
CA CYS A 435 6.83 37.75 -1.61
C CYS A 435 5.64 37.58 -0.67
N SER A 436 5.77 36.70 0.32
CA SER A 436 4.71 36.41 1.31
C SER A 436 4.46 37.54 2.31
N ILE A 437 5.25 38.61 2.28
CA ILE A 437 5.10 39.80 3.17
C ILE A 437 4.38 40.93 2.45
N CYS A 438 4.87 41.34 1.27
CA CYS A 438 4.34 42.51 0.56
C CYS A 438 3.60 42.19 -0.73
N GLY A 439 3.56 40.93 -1.15
CA GLY A 439 2.89 40.52 -2.39
C GLY A 439 3.67 40.85 -3.68
N ASN A 440 4.83 41.54 -3.58
CA ASN A 440 5.60 41.91 -4.77
C ASN A 440 6.13 40.66 -5.51
N TRP A 441 6.16 40.73 -6.84
CA TRP A 441 6.68 39.70 -7.71
C TRP A 441 7.60 40.27 -8.77
N THR A 442 8.79 39.69 -8.87
CA THR A 442 9.68 39.79 -10.04
C THR A 442 10.36 38.42 -10.24
N PRO A 443 10.79 38.10 -11.47
CA PRO A 443 11.45 36.82 -11.75
C PRO A 443 12.73 36.58 -10.93
N GLU A 444 13.44 37.65 -10.56
CA GLU A 444 14.75 37.62 -9.92
C GLU A 444 14.69 37.44 -8.39
N GLN A 445 13.51 37.55 -7.77
CA GLN A 445 13.37 37.46 -6.30
C GLN A 445 13.78 36.12 -5.75
N LYS A 446 13.51 35.05 -6.50
CA LYS A 446 13.97 33.69 -6.15
C LYS A 446 15.38 33.48 -6.70
N ILE A 447 16.39 33.90 -5.93
CA ILE A 447 17.80 33.83 -6.32
C ILE A 447 18.26 32.37 -6.51
N SER A 448 17.86 31.50 -5.61
CA SER A 448 18.24 30.08 -5.66
C SER A 448 17.12 29.18 -5.10
N ARG A 449 17.40 27.91 -4.95
CA ARG A 449 16.45 26.96 -4.30
C ARG A 449 16.25 27.26 -2.83
N THR A 450 17.24 27.84 -2.17
CA THR A 450 17.24 28.12 -0.72
C THR A 450 17.09 29.57 -0.38
N GLU A 451 17.30 30.48 -1.35
CA GLU A 451 17.38 31.90 -1.11
C GLU A 451 16.31 32.69 -1.85
N PHE A 452 15.59 33.49 -1.10
CA PHE A 452 14.58 34.43 -1.60
C PHE A 452 14.87 35.83 -1.05
N VAL A 453 14.90 36.85 -1.92
CA VAL A 453 15.08 38.24 -1.57
C VAL A 453 14.05 39.07 -2.32
N CYS A 454 13.20 39.79 -1.59
CA CYS A 454 12.20 40.67 -2.22
C CYS A 454 12.86 41.81 -2.99
N ALA A 455 12.38 42.14 -4.16
CA ALA A 455 12.88 43.23 -4.96
C ALA A 455 12.45 44.59 -4.41
N ASP A 456 11.39 44.67 -3.60
CA ASP A 456 10.94 45.86 -2.94
C ASP A 456 11.90 46.23 -1.80
N PRO A 457 12.60 47.40 -1.87
CA PRO A 457 13.59 47.81 -0.88
C PRO A 457 12.99 48.09 0.49
N ASP A 458 11.71 48.47 0.56
CA ASP A 458 11.01 48.77 1.82
C ASP A 458 10.45 47.54 2.50
N CYS A 459 10.45 46.39 1.80
CA CYS A 459 9.96 45.14 2.35
C CYS A 459 10.95 44.57 3.36
N LYS A 460 10.40 44.08 4.48
CA LYS A 460 11.18 43.41 5.55
C LYS A 460 11.98 42.20 5.05
N SER A 461 11.55 41.51 3.97
CA SER A 461 12.25 40.40 3.36
C SER A 461 13.39 40.80 2.42
N HIS A 462 13.57 42.08 2.11
CA HIS A 462 14.66 42.58 1.26
C HIS A 462 16.02 42.56 1.95
N THR A 463 16.17 43.17 3.13
CA THR A 463 17.48 43.44 3.74
C THR A 463 17.70 42.80 5.11
N LYS A 464 16.71 42.82 5.99
CA LYS A 464 16.88 42.43 7.41
C LYS A 464 16.94 40.94 7.69
N TYR A 465 16.49 40.10 6.78
CA TYR A 465 16.25 38.67 7.03
C TYR A 465 16.99 37.72 6.09
N LYS A 466 18.08 38.17 5.44
CA LYS A 466 18.90 37.35 4.53
C LYS A 466 19.27 35.94 5.09
N LYS A 467 19.47 35.83 6.40
CA LYS A 467 19.76 34.54 7.07
C LYS A 467 18.54 33.82 7.60
N GLY A 468 17.36 34.43 7.62
CA GLY A 468 16.15 33.88 8.24
C GLY A 468 14.99 33.64 7.29
N PHE A 469 15.01 34.19 6.08
CA PHE A 469 13.95 34.11 5.10
C PHE A 469 14.38 33.15 3.97
N THR A 470 14.19 31.85 4.16
CA THR A 470 14.49 30.87 3.12
C THR A 470 13.40 30.90 2.05
N ALA A 471 13.76 30.53 0.82
CA ALA A 471 12.79 30.36 -0.28
C ALA A 471 11.65 29.41 0.06
N ASP A 472 11.96 28.31 0.77
CA ASP A 472 10.98 27.32 1.17
C ASP A 472 10.02 27.84 2.25
N PHE A 473 10.47 28.74 3.14
CA PHE A 473 9.60 29.37 4.12
C PHE A 473 8.66 30.41 3.47
N ASN A 474 9.17 31.24 2.57
CA ASN A 474 8.35 32.16 1.78
C ASN A 474 7.27 31.40 1.02
N HIS A 475 7.66 30.28 0.41
CA HIS A 475 6.78 29.38 -0.32
C HIS A 475 5.69 28.78 0.59
N ALA A 476 6.07 28.17 1.72
CA ALA A 476 5.13 27.58 2.67
C ALA A 476 4.10 28.58 3.17
N ARG A 477 4.52 29.83 3.41
CA ARG A 477 3.61 30.88 3.87
C ARG A 477 2.63 31.32 2.79
N ASN A 478 3.06 31.45 1.54
CA ASN A 478 2.14 31.71 0.42
C ASN A 478 1.12 30.58 0.25
N VAL A 479 1.55 29.32 0.40
CA VAL A 479 0.65 28.16 0.40
C VAL A 479 -0.36 28.25 1.56
N ALA A 480 0.06 28.69 2.77
CA ALA A 480 -0.84 28.88 3.89
C ALA A 480 -1.92 29.94 3.62
N MET A 481 -1.54 31.05 3.01
CA MET A 481 -2.43 32.18 2.70
C MET A 481 -3.29 31.96 1.44
N SER A 482 -2.93 30.99 0.59
CA SER A 482 -3.62 30.77 -0.68
C SER A 482 -5.05 30.29 -0.48
N THR A 483 -5.99 30.95 -1.14
CA THR A 483 -7.40 30.57 -1.26
C THR A 483 -7.75 30.03 -2.64
N LEU A 484 -6.76 29.88 -3.53
CA LEU A 484 -6.94 29.35 -4.88
C LEU A 484 -6.87 27.82 -4.85
N PHE A 485 -7.99 27.19 -4.53
CA PHE A 485 -8.09 25.75 -4.41
C PHE A 485 -8.17 25.05 -5.77
N MET A 486 -7.54 23.89 -5.90
CA MET A 486 -7.45 23.11 -7.13
C MET A 486 -7.63 21.61 -6.84
N GLU A 487 -8.85 21.16 -6.65
CA GLU A 487 -9.12 19.75 -6.29
C GLU A 487 -8.86 18.77 -7.43
N ASN A 488 -9.23 19.09 -8.67
CA ASN A 488 -9.20 18.19 -9.82
C ASN A 488 -8.48 18.77 -11.06
N GLY A 489 -7.72 19.86 -10.90
CA GLY A 489 -7.07 20.54 -12.01
C GLY A 489 -5.74 19.92 -12.42
N SER A 490 -5.40 20.07 -13.68
CA SER A 490 -4.03 19.87 -14.17
C SER A 490 -3.34 21.22 -14.30
N PHE A 491 -2.02 21.24 -14.08
CA PHE A 491 -1.20 22.39 -14.41
C PHE A 491 -1.38 22.74 -15.91
N SER A 492 -1.88 23.93 -16.20
CA SER A 492 -2.24 24.38 -17.53
C SER A 492 -2.02 25.89 -17.64
N LYS A 493 -2.01 26.43 -18.87
CA LYS A 493 -1.95 27.88 -19.06
C LYS A 493 -3.08 28.60 -18.30
N LYS A 494 -4.28 28.03 -18.30
CA LYS A 494 -5.42 28.56 -17.55
C LYS A 494 -5.15 28.67 -16.05
N SER A 495 -4.56 27.62 -15.42
CA SER A 495 -4.22 27.66 -14.00
C SER A 495 -3.10 28.65 -13.68
N MET A 496 -2.21 28.94 -14.61
CA MET A 496 -1.21 29.98 -14.48
C MET A 496 -1.84 31.39 -14.56
N ASP A 497 -2.76 31.60 -15.52
CA ASP A 497 -3.45 32.87 -15.69
C ASP A 497 -4.32 33.20 -14.46
N GLU A 498 -5.05 32.21 -13.93
CA GLU A 498 -5.83 32.34 -12.69
C GLU A 498 -4.94 32.70 -11.48
N ALA A 499 -3.76 32.09 -11.37
CA ALA A 499 -2.83 32.40 -10.29
C ALA A 499 -2.17 33.78 -10.47
N ALA A 500 -1.89 34.19 -11.71
CA ALA A 500 -1.36 35.53 -12.01
C ALA A 500 -2.37 36.62 -11.66
N GLU A 501 -3.67 36.37 -11.91
CA GLU A 501 -4.75 37.26 -11.50
C GLU A 501 -4.90 37.33 -9.97
N TYR A 502 -4.90 36.16 -9.32
CA TYR A 502 -4.98 36.06 -7.85
C TYR A 502 -3.89 36.86 -7.14
N TYR A 503 -2.65 36.82 -7.65
CA TYR A 503 -1.53 37.58 -7.10
C TYR A 503 -1.42 39.03 -7.62
N GLY A 504 -2.32 39.48 -8.51
CA GLY A 504 -2.28 40.80 -9.12
C GLY A 504 -1.06 41.06 -10.01
N ILE A 505 -0.50 40.02 -10.61
CA ILE A 505 0.72 40.09 -11.42
C ILE A 505 0.49 39.83 -12.92
N SER A 506 -0.76 39.82 -13.36
CA SER A 506 -1.15 39.43 -14.74
C SER A 506 -0.47 40.31 -15.80
N GLU A 507 -0.31 41.58 -15.59
CA GLU A 507 0.36 42.51 -16.52
C GLU A 507 1.88 42.25 -16.58
N LYS A 508 2.52 42.11 -15.39
CA LYS A 508 3.95 41.84 -15.28
C LYS A 508 4.35 40.45 -15.79
N TYR A 509 3.44 39.47 -15.66
CA TYR A 509 3.66 38.10 -16.13
C TYR A 509 3.54 37.98 -17.67
N LYS A 510 2.70 38.78 -18.32
CA LYS A 510 2.50 38.80 -19.77
C LYS A 510 3.50 39.64 -20.53
N ALA A 511 4.18 40.60 -19.84
CA ALA A 511 5.23 41.40 -20.37
C ALA A 511 6.57 40.65 -20.44
#